data_1c0ad34ad30b1ac5beab00fbfd311303
#
_entry.id   1c0ad34ad30b1ac5beab00fbfd311303
#
_cell.length_a   1.000
_cell.length_b   1.000
_cell.length_c   1.000
_cell.angle_alpha   90.00
_cell.angle_beta   90.00
_cell.angle_gamma   90.00
#
_symmetry.space_group_name_H-M   'P 1'
#
loop_
_entity.id
_entity.type
_entity.pdbx_description
1 polymer ?
#
loop_
_entity_poly.entity_id
_entity_poly.type
_entity_poly.pdbx_seq_one_letter_code
_entity_poly.pdbx_strand_id
1 'polypeptide(L)'
;MKQYLDLVSHVLENGNEKGDRTGTGTKSVFGYQMRFDLSEGFPMVTTKKLHLKSIIYELLWFLKGDTNIDYLTENGVKIWNAWADENGDLGPVYGHQWRNWNSDEIDQITEVIETLKTNPNSRRMLVSAWNPSVLPDTSKSFSENVANNKAALPPCHAFFQFYINDGKLSCQLYQRSADIFLGVPFNIASYALFTMMIAQVCGYEAGEFIHTFGDAHIYSNHIEQVEAQLSRDPRPLPKMILNPKITNLFDFAFEDFTLEDYDSHPHIKGAVAV
;
A
#
# COMPACT_ATOMS: atom_id res chain seq x y z
N MET A 1 -5.84 -12.31 10.41
CA MET A 1 -6.58 -11.19 9.75
C MET A 1 -7.73 -10.62 10.59
N LYS A 2 -7.80 -10.97 11.88
CA LYS A 2 -8.82 -10.41 12.81
C LYS A 2 -8.72 -8.89 12.89
N GLN A 3 -7.52 -8.34 12.92
CA GLN A 3 -7.25 -6.89 13.01
C GLN A 3 -7.98 -6.08 11.92
N TYR A 4 -8.00 -6.60 10.69
CA TYR A 4 -8.71 -5.97 9.58
C TYR A 4 -10.23 -6.04 9.76
N LEU A 5 -10.77 -7.19 10.19
CA LEU A 5 -12.20 -7.34 10.45
C LEU A 5 -12.66 -6.47 11.63
N ASP A 6 -11.81 -6.34 12.66
CA ASP A 6 -12.08 -5.44 13.81
C ASP A 6 -12.15 -3.97 13.34
N LEU A 7 -11.27 -3.53 12.40
CA LEU A 7 -11.38 -2.20 11.79
C LEU A 7 -12.70 -2.03 11.04
N VAL A 8 -13.08 -3.01 10.20
CA VAL A 8 -14.36 -2.97 9.45
C VAL A 8 -15.53 -2.82 10.40
N SER A 9 -15.61 -3.67 11.43
CA SER A 9 -16.69 -3.61 12.45
C SER A 9 -16.68 -2.26 13.17
N HIS A 10 -15.49 -1.79 13.58
CA HIS A 10 -15.34 -0.52 14.29
C HIS A 10 -15.89 0.66 13.48
N VAL A 11 -15.62 0.71 12.16
CA VAL A 11 -16.12 1.79 11.29
C VAL A 11 -17.62 1.67 11.07
N LEU A 12 -18.16 0.45 10.90
CA LEU A 12 -19.60 0.26 10.78
C LEU A 12 -20.37 0.68 12.04
N GLU A 13 -19.81 0.42 13.22
CA GLU A 13 -20.46 0.72 14.51
C GLU A 13 -20.29 2.17 14.95
N ASN A 14 -19.08 2.74 14.75
CA ASN A 14 -18.70 4.02 15.36
C ASN A 14 -18.42 5.13 14.34
N GLY A 15 -18.46 4.83 13.04
CA GLY A 15 -18.15 5.79 11.99
C GLY A 15 -19.24 6.84 11.83
N ASN A 16 -18.81 8.06 11.47
CA ASN A 16 -19.70 9.16 11.10
C ASN A 16 -19.94 9.17 9.58
N GLU A 17 -21.15 9.50 9.17
CA GLU A 17 -21.47 9.71 7.76
C GLU A 17 -20.87 11.03 7.28
N LYS A 18 -20.22 11.02 6.12
CA LYS A 18 -19.59 12.16 5.48
C LYS A 18 -19.82 12.14 3.98
N GLY A 19 -19.94 13.32 3.40
CA GLY A 19 -19.78 13.50 1.97
C GLY A 19 -18.30 13.33 1.57
N ASP A 20 -18.07 12.98 0.31
CA ASP A 20 -16.74 12.85 -0.28
C ASP A 20 -16.69 13.50 -1.67
N ARG A 21 -15.49 13.62 -2.24
CA ARG A 21 -15.27 14.23 -3.56
C ARG A 21 -16.04 13.52 -4.68
N THR A 22 -16.26 12.22 -4.56
CA THR A 22 -16.94 11.42 -5.61
C THR A 22 -18.46 11.52 -5.53
N GLY A 23 -19.03 12.11 -4.46
CA GLY A 23 -20.46 12.18 -4.21
C GLY A 23 -21.10 10.85 -3.79
N THR A 24 -20.29 9.80 -3.57
CA THR A 24 -20.78 8.48 -3.14
C THR A 24 -21.22 8.48 -1.68
N GLY A 25 -20.55 9.29 -0.85
CA GLY A 25 -20.68 9.28 0.60
C GLY A 25 -19.83 8.19 1.26
N THR A 26 -19.47 8.43 2.49
CA THR A 26 -18.63 7.50 3.28
C THR A 26 -19.12 7.41 4.72
N LYS A 27 -18.85 6.29 5.37
CA LYS A 27 -18.86 6.13 6.81
C LYS A 27 -17.44 6.02 7.30
N SER A 28 -16.98 6.90 8.20
CA SER A 28 -15.56 7.02 8.54
C SER A 28 -15.28 7.25 10.02
N VAL A 29 -14.11 6.80 10.45
CA VAL A 29 -13.48 7.17 11.73
C VAL A 29 -12.16 7.89 11.48
N PHE A 30 -11.75 8.73 12.41
CA PHE A 30 -10.46 9.41 12.35
C PHE A 30 -9.50 8.86 13.40
N GLY A 31 -8.41 8.27 12.91
CA GLY A 31 -7.41 7.63 13.77
C GLY A 31 -7.75 6.19 14.10
N TYR A 32 -6.94 5.25 13.59
CA TYR A 32 -6.98 3.83 13.94
C TYR A 32 -5.61 3.21 13.66
N GLN A 33 -5.28 2.11 14.34
CA GLN A 33 -4.03 1.40 14.09
C GLN A 33 -4.24 -0.11 14.16
N MET A 34 -3.63 -0.83 13.20
CA MET A 34 -3.53 -2.28 13.19
C MET A 34 -2.08 -2.71 13.26
N ARG A 35 -1.84 -3.91 13.82
CA ARG A 35 -0.52 -4.55 13.88
C ARG A 35 -0.60 -5.97 13.36
N PHE A 36 0.39 -6.34 12.54
CA PHE A 36 0.53 -7.66 11.95
C PHE A 36 1.93 -8.19 12.25
N ASP A 37 2.04 -9.24 13.06
CA ASP A 37 3.28 -9.97 13.26
C ASP A 37 3.55 -10.84 12.01
N LEU A 38 4.61 -10.51 11.28
CA LEU A 38 4.94 -11.20 10.03
C LEU A 38 5.52 -12.60 10.25
N SER A 39 5.85 -12.96 11.49
CA SER A 39 6.24 -14.32 11.87
C SER A 39 5.05 -15.28 11.95
N GLU A 40 3.83 -14.77 12.12
CA GLU A 40 2.59 -15.58 12.14
C GLU A 40 2.10 -15.98 10.75
N GLY A 41 2.63 -15.36 9.69
CA GLY A 41 2.27 -15.59 8.29
C GLY A 41 2.11 -14.28 7.52
N PHE A 42 1.88 -14.40 6.22
CA PHE A 42 1.72 -13.24 5.35
C PHE A 42 0.29 -12.65 5.50
N PRO A 43 0.13 -11.37 5.90
CA PRO A 43 -1.17 -10.79 6.22
C PRO A 43 -2.00 -10.46 4.97
N MET A 44 -2.32 -11.46 4.18
CA MET A 44 -3.21 -11.37 3.04
C MET A 44 -4.64 -11.75 3.45
N VAL A 45 -5.61 -10.87 3.21
CA VAL A 45 -7.01 -11.09 3.58
C VAL A 45 -7.54 -12.39 2.98
N THR A 46 -8.17 -13.24 3.82
CA THR A 46 -8.74 -14.53 3.41
C THR A 46 -10.27 -14.51 3.33
N THR A 47 -10.92 -13.51 3.89
CA THR A 47 -12.39 -13.35 3.82
C THR A 47 -12.92 -12.89 2.47
N LYS A 48 -12.03 -12.46 1.57
CA LYS A 48 -12.26 -12.32 0.13
C LYS A 48 -10.95 -12.57 -0.62
N LYS A 49 -11.05 -13.06 -1.86
CA LYS A 49 -9.86 -13.27 -2.71
C LYS A 49 -9.28 -11.94 -3.18
N LEU A 50 -8.00 -11.75 -2.98
CA LEU A 50 -7.21 -10.62 -3.51
C LEU A 50 -6.42 -11.04 -4.74
N HIS A 51 -6.10 -10.07 -5.60
CA HIS A 51 -5.31 -10.28 -6.81
C HIS A 51 -3.82 -9.98 -6.53
N LEU A 52 -3.09 -10.98 -6.01
CA LEU A 52 -1.67 -10.86 -5.63
C LEU A 52 -0.79 -10.30 -6.74
N LYS A 53 -1.05 -10.70 -7.99
CA LYS A 53 -0.29 -10.21 -9.15
C LYS A 53 -0.27 -8.69 -9.23
N SER A 54 -1.42 -8.03 -9.01
CA SER A 54 -1.49 -6.58 -9.02
C SER A 54 -0.70 -5.96 -7.87
N ILE A 55 -0.74 -6.56 -6.68
CA ILE A 55 -0.01 -6.08 -5.49
C ILE A 55 1.50 -6.10 -5.74
N ILE A 56 2.03 -7.22 -6.27
CA ILE A 56 3.46 -7.36 -6.54
C ILE A 56 3.92 -6.39 -7.62
N TYR A 57 3.22 -6.35 -8.78
CA TYR A 57 3.63 -5.45 -9.87
C TYR A 57 3.54 -3.97 -9.50
N GLU A 58 2.53 -3.57 -8.72
CA GLU A 58 2.44 -2.19 -8.22
C GLU A 58 3.62 -1.84 -7.31
N LEU A 59 3.98 -2.72 -6.36
CA LEU A 59 5.13 -2.50 -5.48
C LEU A 59 6.44 -2.42 -6.29
N LEU A 60 6.66 -3.32 -7.25
CA LEU A 60 7.84 -3.29 -8.11
C LEU A 60 7.87 -2.02 -8.98
N TRP A 61 6.72 -1.55 -9.44
CA TRP A 61 6.60 -0.30 -10.20
C TRP A 61 6.95 0.92 -9.33
N PHE A 62 6.50 0.99 -8.08
CA PHE A 62 6.92 2.02 -7.14
C PHE A 62 8.44 1.99 -6.91
N LEU A 63 9.04 0.81 -6.76
CA LEU A 63 10.48 0.64 -6.55
C LEU A 63 11.31 1.02 -7.78
N LYS A 64 10.74 0.99 -8.97
CA LYS A 64 11.39 1.53 -10.19
C LYS A 64 11.41 3.06 -10.22
N GLY A 65 10.60 3.73 -9.40
CA GLY A 65 10.43 5.18 -9.44
C GLY A 65 9.65 5.66 -10.68
N ASP A 66 8.99 4.73 -11.37
CA ASP A 66 8.26 5.00 -12.59
C ASP A 66 6.93 5.70 -12.31
N THR A 67 6.48 6.53 -13.25
CA THR A 67 5.22 7.27 -13.21
C THR A 67 4.26 6.86 -14.31
N ASN A 68 4.76 6.15 -15.33
CA ASN A 68 3.97 5.65 -16.46
C ASN A 68 3.44 4.23 -16.16
N ILE A 69 2.20 3.97 -16.55
CA ILE A 69 1.51 2.70 -16.28
C ILE A 69 1.82 1.59 -17.29
N ASP A 70 2.67 1.81 -18.29
CA ASP A 70 2.98 0.81 -19.32
C ASP A 70 3.50 -0.48 -18.71
N TYR A 71 4.43 -0.40 -17.76
CA TYR A 71 4.92 -1.57 -17.04
C TYR A 71 3.80 -2.38 -16.37
N LEU A 72 2.79 -1.71 -15.83
CA LEU A 72 1.64 -2.36 -15.20
C LEU A 72 0.73 -2.99 -16.25
N THR A 73 0.39 -2.26 -17.32
CA THR A 73 -0.54 -2.71 -18.36
C THR A 73 0.02 -3.84 -19.19
N GLU A 74 1.30 -3.83 -19.54
CA GLU A 74 2.02 -4.93 -20.21
C GLU A 74 1.97 -6.23 -19.39
N ASN A 75 1.93 -6.11 -18.07
CA ASN A 75 1.77 -7.23 -17.17
C ASN A 75 0.32 -7.53 -16.78
N GLY A 76 -0.66 -6.92 -17.47
CA GLY A 76 -2.09 -7.16 -17.27
C GLY A 76 -2.67 -6.55 -16.00
N VAL A 77 -1.98 -5.60 -15.37
CA VAL A 77 -2.41 -4.85 -14.18
C VAL A 77 -3.01 -3.52 -14.62
N LYS A 78 -4.28 -3.26 -14.26
CA LYS A 78 -5.06 -2.12 -14.73
C LYS A 78 -5.57 -1.21 -13.62
N ILE A 79 -5.06 -1.38 -12.40
CA ILE A 79 -5.58 -0.69 -11.20
C ILE A 79 -5.35 0.83 -11.21
N TRP A 80 -4.46 1.33 -12.06
CA TRP A 80 -4.13 2.74 -12.21
C TRP A 80 -4.70 3.41 -13.47
N ASN A 81 -5.31 2.65 -14.39
CA ASN A 81 -5.75 3.16 -15.70
C ASN A 81 -6.75 4.34 -15.63
N ALA A 82 -7.58 4.39 -14.57
CA ALA A 82 -8.61 5.43 -14.42
C ALA A 82 -8.03 6.83 -14.11
N TRP A 83 -6.77 6.90 -13.69
CA TRP A 83 -6.12 8.15 -13.27
C TRP A 83 -4.97 8.60 -14.16
N ALA A 84 -4.52 7.74 -15.08
CA ALA A 84 -3.46 8.08 -16.03
C ALA A 84 -3.99 9.04 -17.12
N ASP A 85 -3.10 9.87 -17.65
CA ASP A 85 -3.37 10.70 -18.81
C ASP A 85 -3.40 9.85 -20.10
N GLU A 86 -3.53 10.50 -21.27
CA GLU A 86 -3.58 9.85 -22.59
C GLU A 86 -2.27 9.12 -22.97
N ASN A 87 -1.14 9.49 -22.36
CA ASN A 87 0.17 8.88 -22.54
C ASN A 87 0.47 7.80 -21.49
N GLY A 88 -0.46 7.52 -20.57
CA GLY A 88 -0.26 6.58 -19.49
C GLY A 88 0.52 7.14 -18.30
N ASP A 89 0.73 8.46 -18.22
CA ASP A 89 1.48 9.09 -17.14
C ASP A 89 0.54 9.51 -15.98
N LEU A 90 1.07 9.43 -14.76
CA LEU A 90 0.40 9.81 -13.51
C LEU A 90 1.08 11.01 -12.83
N GLY A 91 2.12 11.56 -13.46
CA GLY A 91 2.97 12.58 -12.85
C GLY A 91 3.77 12.05 -11.64
N PRO A 92 4.35 12.91 -10.81
CA PRO A 92 5.31 12.52 -9.77
C PRO A 92 4.63 11.88 -8.54
N VAL A 93 4.00 10.70 -8.77
CA VAL A 93 3.33 9.88 -7.73
C VAL A 93 4.33 9.06 -6.92
N TYR A 94 3.88 8.29 -5.98
CA TYR A 94 4.57 7.44 -4.99
C TYR A 94 6.02 7.05 -5.31
N GLY A 95 6.24 6.26 -6.37
CA GLY A 95 7.55 5.75 -6.75
C GLY A 95 8.55 6.85 -7.09
N HIS A 96 8.09 7.88 -7.78
CA HIS A 96 8.92 9.04 -8.09
C HIS A 96 9.40 9.72 -6.80
N GLN A 97 8.50 9.96 -5.84
CA GLN A 97 8.88 10.58 -4.57
C GLN A 97 9.83 9.69 -3.75
N TRP A 98 9.66 8.38 -3.80
CA TRP A 98 10.52 7.43 -3.08
C TRP A 98 11.94 7.40 -3.64
N ARG A 99 12.10 7.48 -4.99
CA ARG A 99 13.34 7.22 -5.70
C ARG A 99 14.03 8.45 -6.27
N ASN A 100 13.30 9.56 -6.41
CA ASN A 100 13.80 10.82 -6.97
C ASN A 100 13.00 12.00 -6.41
N TRP A 101 13.06 12.19 -5.09
CA TRP A 101 12.29 13.21 -4.38
C TRP A 101 12.43 14.58 -5.04
N ASN A 102 11.31 15.18 -5.44
CA ASN A 102 11.21 16.49 -6.07
C ASN A 102 12.09 16.67 -7.33
N SER A 103 12.51 15.57 -7.97
CA SER A 103 13.47 15.56 -9.08
C SER A 103 14.87 16.10 -8.71
N ASP A 104 15.24 16.04 -7.44
CA ASP A 104 16.54 16.49 -6.90
C ASP A 104 17.53 15.32 -6.71
N GLU A 105 17.28 14.17 -7.34
CA GLU A 105 18.10 12.94 -7.26
C GLU A 105 18.21 12.35 -5.83
N ILE A 106 17.30 12.70 -4.92
CA ILE A 106 17.25 12.15 -3.57
C ILE A 106 16.48 10.83 -3.60
N ASP A 107 17.20 9.72 -3.45
CA ASP A 107 16.64 8.36 -3.37
C ASP A 107 16.42 7.95 -1.90
N GLN A 108 15.23 8.20 -1.37
CA GLN A 108 14.89 7.92 0.01
C GLN A 108 14.97 6.41 0.34
N ILE A 109 14.67 5.52 -0.63
CA ILE A 109 14.74 4.07 -0.42
C ILE A 109 16.18 3.60 -0.26
N THR A 110 17.08 4.06 -1.13
CA THR A 110 18.50 3.74 -1.03
C THR A 110 19.10 4.26 0.28
N GLU A 111 18.80 5.50 0.67
CA GLU A 111 19.25 6.08 1.94
C GLU A 111 18.77 5.29 3.16
N VAL A 112 17.51 4.81 3.15
CA VAL A 112 16.98 3.97 4.21
C VAL A 112 17.72 2.63 4.28
N ILE A 113 17.97 1.95 3.15
CA ILE A 113 18.70 0.68 3.10
C ILE A 113 20.13 0.85 3.63
N GLU A 114 20.82 1.90 3.22
CA GLU A 114 22.16 2.21 3.72
C GLU A 114 22.16 2.48 5.23
N THR A 115 21.18 3.23 5.71
CA THR A 115 21.02 3.52 7.14
C THR A 115 20.72 2.25 7.93
N LEU A 116 19.84 1.37 7.46
CA LEU A 116 19.55 0.08 8.08
C LEU A 116 20.80 -0.78 8.24
N LYS A 117 21.70 -0.77 7.24
CA LYS A 117 22.95 -1.56 7.27
C LYS A 117 24.05 -0.94 8.13
N THR A 118 24.13 0.39 8.21
CA THR A 118 25.24 1.10 8.86
C THR A 118 24.91 1.68 10.23
N ASN A 119 23.64 2.05 10.46
CA ASN A 119 23.16 2.66 11.71
C ASN A 119 21.72 2.21 12.03
N PRO A 120 21.50 0.94 12.42
CA PRO A 120 20.16 0.37 12.65
C PRO A 120 19.39 1.04 13.81
N ASN A 121 20.07 1.77 14.69
CA ASN A 121 19.44 2.52 15.78
C ASN A 121 18.95 3.93 15.36
N SER A 122 19.09 4.28 14.09
CA SER A 122 18.62 5.57 13.58
C SER A 122 17.10 5.69 13.71
N ARG A 123 16.62 6.88 14.05
CA ARG A 123 15.22 7.26 14.05
C ARG A 123 14.82 8.02 12.77
N ARG A 124 15.70 8.03 11.76
CA ARG A 124 15.54 8.78 10.50
C ARG A 124 15.25 7.88 9.29
N MET A 125 14.97 6.59 9.50
CA MET A 125 14.62 5.64 8.46
C MET A 125 13.16 5.83 8.04
N LEU A 126 12.91 6.96 7.39
CA LEU A 126 11.57 7.43 7.01
C LEU A 126 11.55 7.77 5.53
N VAL A 127 10.49 7.38 4.84
CA VAL A 127 10.22 7.70 3.43
C VAL A 127 8.89 8.44 3.34
N SER A 128 8.89 9.60 2.68
CA SER A 128 7.70 10.42 2.45
C SER A 128 7.31 10.40 0.97
N ALA A 129 6.05 10.12 0.69
CA ALA A 129 5.43 10.38 -0.61
C ALA A 129 4.67 11.71 -0.62
N TRP A 130 4.40 12.30 0.55
CA TRP A 130 3.67 13.55 0.66
C TRP A 130 4.58 14.74 0.39
N ASN A 131 4.56 15.23 -0.84
CA ASN A 131 5.31 16.39 -1.29
C ASN A 131 4.33 17.53 -1.66
N PRO A 132 4.20 18.58 -0.82
CA PRO A 132 3.27 19.67 -1.07
C PRO A 132 3.51 20.43 -2.39
N SER A 133 4.74 20.40 -2.92
CA SER A 133 5.07 21.11 -4.17
C SER A 133 4.43 20.47 -5.41
N VAL A 134 4.05 19.18 -5.35
CA VAL A 134 3.48 18.44 -6.48
C VAL A 134 2.05 17.96 -6.26
N LEU A 135 1.40 18.38 -5.18
CA LEU A 135 -0.01 18.03 -4.95
C LEU A 135 -0.89 18.57 -6.08
N PRO A 136 -1.89 17.78 -6.51
CA PRO A 136 -2.79 18.17 -7.58
C PRO A 136 -3.68 19.35 -7.17
N ASP A 137 -4.01 20.17 -8.15
CA ASP A 137 -5.09 21.14 -8.06
C ASP A 137 -6.43 20.43 -8.22
N THR A 138 -7.26 20.44 -7.17
CA THR A 138 -8.54 19.72 -7.14
C THR A 138 -9.60 20.30 -8.09
N SER A 139 -9.37 21.48 -8.64
CA SER A 139 -10.24 22.10 -9.67
C SER A 139 -9.93 21.63 -11.09
N LYS A 140 -8.83 20.90 -11.28
CA LYS A 140 -8.33 20.41 -12.57
C LYS A 140 -8.54 18.91 -12.73
N SER A 141 -8.60 18.46 -13.97
CA SER A 141 -8.58 17.04 -14.31
C SER A 141 -7.24 16.39 -13.98
N PHE A 142 -7.19 15.06 -13.96
CA PHE A 142 -5.95 14.31 -13.77
C PHE A 142 -4.90 14.66 -14.82
N SER A 143 -5.28 14.67 -16.10
CA SER A 143 -4.39 15.00 -17.23
C SER A 143 -3.86 16.44 -17.16
N GLU A 144 -4.70 17.41 -16.75
CA GLU A 144 -4.26 18.79 -16.57
C GLU A 144 -3.25 18.93 -15.42
N ASN A 145 -3.42 18.15 -14.35
CA ASN A 145 -2.45 18.11 -13.25
C ASN A 145 -1.11 17.54 -13.73
N VAL A 146 -1.14 16.40 -14.43
CA VAL A 146 0.07 15.77 -14.99
C VAL A 146 0.79 16.72 -15.93
N ALA A 147 0.08 17.38 -16.85
CA ALA A 147 0.65 18.35 -17.79
C ALA A 147 1.31 19.57 -17.07
N ASN A 148 0.95 19.84 -15.81
CA ASN A 148 1.54 20.89 -14.98
C ASN A 148 2.57 20.34 -13.96
N ASN A 149 3.15 19.17 -14.19
CA ASN A 149 4.08 18.50 -13.29
C ASN A 149 3.53 18.29 -11.86
N LYS A 150 2.24 18.03 -11.75
CA LYS A 150 1.56 17.65 -10.51
C LYS A 150 1.21 16.17 -10.56
N ALA A 151 1.12 15.53 -9.42
CA ALA A 151 0.62 14.17 -9.33
C ALA A 151 -0.86 14.10 -9.77
N ALA A 152 -1.26 13.03 -10.43
CA ALA A 152 -2.68 12.81 -10.76
C ALA A 152 -3.54 12.71 -9.50
N LEU A 153 -3.00 12.09 -8.44
CA LEU A 153 -3.65 11.91 -7.15
C LEU A 153 -2.74 12.33 -5.99
N PRO A 154 -3.29 12.93 -4.92
CA PRO A 154 -2.53 13.13 -3.70
C PRO A 154 -2.30 11.77 -3.03
N PRO A 155 -1.06 11.46 -2.55
CA PRO A 155 -0.76 10.15 -2.01
C PRO A 155 -1.58 9.83 -0.76
N CYS A 156 -2.25 8.68 -0.75
CA CYS A 156 -3.03 8.18 0.39
C CYS A 156 -2.11 7.59 1.46
N HIS A 157 -1.20 6.68 1.10
CA HIS A 157 -0.12 6.23 1.98
C HIS A 157 1.01 7.26 1.93
N ALA A 158 0.96 8.19 2.90
CA ALA A 158 1.69 9.45 2.86
C ALA A 158 3.16 9.31 3.24
N PHE A 159 3.47 8.51 4.26
CA PHE A 159 4.84 8.18 4.66
C PHE A 159 4.89 6.88 5.46
N PHE A 160 6.09 6.29 5.52
CA PHE A 160 6.34 5.12 6.34
C PHE A 160 7.73 5.20 6.96
N GLN A 161 7.91 4.47 8.07
CA GLN A 161 9.14 4.45 8.85
C GLN A 161 9.51 3.02 9.22
N PHE A 162 10.82 2.73 9.22
CA PHE A 162 11.37 1.46 9.67
C PHE A 162 11.95 1.54 11.08
N TYR A 163 11.93 0.41 11.75
CA TYR A 163 12.46 0.26 13.10
C TYR A 163 13.05 -1.14 13.28
N ILE A 164 14.23 -1.21 13.91
CA ILE A 164 14.89 -2.48 14.26
C ILE A 164 14.77 -2.72 15.75
N ASN A 165 14.34 -3.93 16.11
CA ASN A 165 14.38 -4.44 17.48
C ASN A 165 14.72 -5.93 17.48
N ASP A 166 15.74 -6.32 18.27
CA ASP A 166 16.16 -7.72 18.45
C ASP A 166 16.38 -8.47 17.11
N GLY A 167 17.01 -7.80 16.14
CA GLY A 167 17.30 -8.37 14.83
C GLY A 167 16.09 -8.45 13.88
N LYS A 168 14.94 -7.89 14.27
CA LYS A 168 13.71 -7.85 13.47
C LYS A 168 13.44 -6.46 12.94
N LEU A 169 13.13 -6.38 11.64
CA LEU A 169 12.73 -5.16 10.96
C LEU A 169 11.21 -5.01 10.97
N SER A 170 10.72 -3.92 11.51
CA SER A 170 9.32 -3.52 11.45
C SER A 170 9.12 -2.27 10.60
N CYS A 171 7.94 -2.15 10.00
CA CYS A 171 7.53 -0.98 9.22
C CYS A 171 6.22 -0.41 9.75
N GLN A 172 6.17 0.91 9.95
CA GLN A 172 4.93 1.62 10.24
C GLN A 172 4.55 2.52 9.08
N LEU A 173 3.37 2.30 8.51
CA LEU A 173 2.76 3.14 7.50
C LEU A 173 1.76 4.12 8.14
N TYR A 174 1.80 5.40 7.75
CA TYR A 174 0.69 6.33 7.93
C TYR A 174 -0.06 6.53 6.62
N GLN A 175 -1.32 6.07 6.59
CA GLN A 175 -2.24 6.27 5.48
C GLN A 175 -3.27 7.33 5.85
N ARG A 176 -3.19 8.51 5.22
CA ARG A 176 -4.04 9.67 5.55
C ARG A 176 -5.50 9.47 5.18
N SER A 177 -5.77 8.66 4.14
CA SER A 177 -7.09 8.39 3.59
C SER A 177 -7.14 6.94 3.12
N ALA A 178 -8.09 6.16 3.62
CA ALA A 178 -8.07 4.70 3.46
C ALA A 178 -9.47 4.16 3.14
N ASP A 179 -9.66 3.76 1.87
CA ASP A 179 -10.78 2.91 1.47
C ASP A 179 -10.58 1.51 2.08
N ILE A 180 -11.36 1.22 3.12
CA ILE A 180 -11.24 -0.02 3.89
C ILE A 180 -11.57 -1.24 3.06
N PHE A 181 -12.52 -1.16 2.13
CA PHE A 181 -12.96 -2.32 1.37
C PHE A 181 -12.03 -2.66 0.22
N LEU A 182 -11.69 -1.71 -0.66
CA LEU A 182 -10.87 -1.99 -1.84
C LEU A 182 -9.38 -1.79 -1.57
N GLY A 183 -8.98 -0.65 -1.00
CA GLY A 183 -7.58 -0.24 -0.89
C GLY A 183 -6.82 -0.91 0.25
N VAL A 184 -7.36 -0.87 1.47
CA VAL A 184 -6.64 -1.32 2.68
C VAL A 184 -6.14 -2.77 2.59
N PRO A 185 -6.89 -3.76 2.08
CA PRO A 185 -6.38 -5.12 1.92
C PRO A 185 -5.16 -5.22 1.01
N PHE A 186 -5.11 -4.42 -0.06
CA PHE A 186 -3.95 -4.32 -0.96
C PHE A 186 -2.76 -3.67 -0.25
N ASN A 187 -3.00 -2.57 0.47
CA ASN A 187 -1.94 -1.85 1.18
C ASN A 187 -1.33 -2.71 2.30
N ILE A 188 -2.13 -3.49 3.06
CA ILE A 188 -1.61 -4.43 4.06
C ILE A 188 -0.63 -5.41 3.42
N ALA A 189 -1.05 -6.09 2.35
CA ALA A 189 -0.23 -7.09 1.69
C ALA A 189 1.02 -6.46 1.03
N SER A 190 0.87 -5.30 0.38
CA SER A 190 1.97 -4.58 -0.28
C SER A 190 3.06 -4.16 0.72
N TYR A 191 2.70 -3.51 1.82
CA TYR A 191 3.69 -3.04 2.80
C TYR A 191 4.25 -4.17 3.67
N ALA A 192 3.49 -5.23 3.94
CA ALA A 192 4.02 -6.44 4.55
C ALA A 192 5.08 -7.09 3.66
N LEU A 193 4.79 -7.25 2.36
CA LEU A 193 5.75 -7.76 1.37
C LEU A 193 6.99 -6.88 1.29
N PHE A 194 6.81 -5.58 1.22
CA PHE A 194 7.91 -4.62 1.19
C PHE A 194 8.79 -4.69 2.44
N THR A 195 8.19 -4.86 3.63
CA THR A 195 8.92 -5.06 4.88
C THR A 195 9.77 -6.33 4.82
N MET A 196 9.22 -7.43 4.30
CA MET A 196 9.96 -8.69 4.13
C MET A 196 11.12 -8.55 3.13
N MET A 197 10.92 -7.84 2.01
CA MET A 197 11.97 -7.58 1.01
C MET A 197 13.13 -6.78 1.61
N ILE A 198 12.83 -5.68 2.31
CA ILE A 198 13.84 -4.84 2.98
C ILE A 198 14.58 -5.64 4.06
N ALA A 199 13.85 -6.43 4.88
CA ALA A 199 14.44 -7.28 5.89
C ALA A 199 15.46 -8.24 5.27
N GLN A 200 15.09 -8.96 4.19
CA GLN A 200 15.99 -9.88 3.49
C GLN A 200 17.26 -9.21 2.98
N VAL A 201 17.14 -8.09 2.25
CA VAL A 201 18.33 -7.44 1.64
C VAL A 201 19.22 -6.71 2.64
N CYS A 202 18.69 -6.44 3.85
CA CYS A 202 19.46 -5.86 4.95
C CYS A 202 19.94 -6.89 5.98
N GLY A 203 19.57 -8.18 5.83
CA GLY A 203 20.01 -9.24 6.73
C GLY A 203 19.28 -9.30 8.06
N TYR A 204 18.03 -8.85 8.11
CA TYR A 204 17.14 -8.92 9.28
C TYR A 204 16.04 -9.96 9.10
N GLU A 205 15.42 -10.39 10.19
CA GLU A 205 14.13 -11.06 10.16
C GLU A 205 13.00 -10.04 9.97
N ALA A 206 11.89 -10.44 9.34
CA ALA A 206 10.71 -9.61 9.29
C ALA A 206 10.02 -9.57 10.66
N GLY A 207 9.75 -8.36 11.18
CA GLY A 207 9.08 -8.12 12.44
C GLY A 207 7.58 -7.85 12.26
N GLU A 208 7.13 -6.63 12.57
CA GLU A 208 5.73 -6.23 12.44
C GLU A 208 5.52 -5.28 11.24
N PHE A 209 4.37 -5.39 10.60
CA PHE A 209 3.79 -4.30 9.83
C PHE A 209 2.73 -3.58 10.69
N ILE A 210 2.90 -2.28 10.89
CA ILE A 210 1.98 -1.42 11.64
C ILE A 210 1.30 -0.47 10.67
N HIS A 211 -0.03 -0.54 10.59
CA HIS A 211 -0.83 0.28 9.69
C HIS A 211 -1.62 1.32 10.50
N THR A 212 -1.23 2.57 10.38
CA THR A 212 -1.85 3.71 11.07
C THR A 212 -2.65 4.53 10.08
N PHE A 213 -3.88 4.87 10.44
CA PHE A 213 -4.81 5.59 9.59
C PHE A 213 -5.11 7.00 10.09
N GLY A 214 -5.27 7.92 9.16
CA GLY A 214 -6.00 9.17 9.36
C GLY A 214 -7.50 8.93 9.20
N ASP A 215 -8.07 9.29 8.05
CA ASP A 215 -9.47 9.00 7.69
C ASP A 215 -9.58 7.56 7.15
N ALA A 216 -10.15 6.68 7.96
CA ALA A 216 -10.44 5.29 7.58
C ALA A 216 -11.94 5.17 7.29
N HIS A 217 -12.29 4.85 6.03
CA HIS A 217 -13.67 4.93 5.58
C HIS A 217 -14.13 3.73 4.75
N ILE A 218 -15.44 3.50 4.82
CA ILE A 218 -16.17 2.59 3.95
C ILE A 218 -17.08 3.45 3.09
N TYR A 219 -16.97 3.34 1.76
CA TYR A 219 -17.90 4.00 0.85
C TYR A 219 -19.32 3.46 1.02
N SER A 220 -20.33 4.33 0.89
CA SER A 220 -21.75 3.97 1.11
C SER A 220 -22.21 2.84 0.18
N ASN A 221 -21.65 2.74 -1.03
CA ASN A 221 -21.90 1.66 -1.99
C ASN A 221 -21.16 0.35 -1.70
N HIS A 222 -20.38 0.27 -0.60
CA HIS A 222 -19.64 -0.92 -0.18
C HIS A 222 -20.18 -1.52 1.16
N ILE A 223 -21.25 -0.98 1.73
CA ILE A 223 -21.78 -1.45 3.03
C ILE A 223 -22.17 -2.94 2.94
N GLU A 224 -22.96 -3.33 1.94
CA GLU A 224 -23.36 -4.73 1.75
C GLU A 224 -22.15 -5.67 1.55
N GLN A 225 -21.11 -5.20 0.86
CA GLN A 225 -19.90 -5.97 0.60
C GLN A 225 -19.09 -6.22 1.88
N VAL A 226 -18.95 -5.22 2.73
CA VAL A 226 -18.22 -5.39 4.00
C VAL A 226 -19.02 -6.21 5.00
N GLU A 227 -20.34 -6.10 5.02
CA GLU A 227 -21.22 -6.97 5.82
C GLU A 227 -21.11 -8.44 5.38
N ALA A 228 -21.15 -8.68 4.06
CA ALA A 228 -20.91 -10.01 3.50
C ALA A 228 -19.51 -10.53 3.86
N GLN A 229 -18.50 -9.67 3.89
CA GLN A 229 -17.13 -10.03 4.26
C GLN A 229 -17.02 -10.37 5.76
N LEU A 230 -17.69 -9.62 6.63
CA LEU A 230 -17.74 -9.88 8.07
C LEU A 230 -18.48 -11.17 8.43
N SER A 231 -19.43 -11.62 7.59
CA SER A 231 -20.13 -12.91 7.78
C SER A 231 -19.26 -14.14 7.52
N ARG A 232 -18.02 -13.96 7.03
CA ARG A 232 -17.10 -15.03 6.67
C ARG A 232 -16.01 -15.21 7.72
N ASP A 233 -15.81 -16.44 8.17
CA ASP A 233 -14.71 -16.76 9.07
C ASP A 233 -13.36 -16.60 8.38
N PRO A 234 -12.39 -15.90 8.99
CA PRO A 234 -11.04 -15.81 8.44
C PRO A 234 -10.36 -17.19 8.46
N ARG A 235 -9.66 -17.52 7.38
CA ARG A 235 -8.87 -18.75 7.25
C ARG A 235 -7.42 -18.50 7.66
N PRO A 236 -6.61 -19.56 7.85
CA PRO A 236 -5.20 -19.42 8.18
C PRO A 236 -4.46 -18.48 7.21
N LEU A 237 -3.46 -17.77 7.72
CA LEU A 237 -2.62 -16.91 6.89
C LEU A 237 -1.77 -17.75 5.93
N PRO A 238 -1.62 -17.30 4.68
CA PRO A 238 -0.68 -17.91 3.74
C PRO A 238 0.77 -17.61 4.11
N LYS A 239 1.70 -18.26 3.42
CA LYS A 239 3.12 -17.98 3.51
C LYS A 239 3.60 -17.28 2.25
N MET A 240 4.35 -16.22 2.40
CA MET A 240 5.07 -15.56 1.30
C MET A 240 6.53 -15.99 1.33
N ILE A 241 6.98 -16.62 0.25
CA ILE A 241 8.37 -17.03 0.07
C ILE A 241 9.02 -16.09 -0.93
N LEU A 242 10.12 -15.48 -0.52
CA LEU A 242 10.96 -14.65 -1.38
C LEU A 242 12.16 -15.48 -1.86
N ASN A 243 12.61 -15.27 -3.10
CA ASN A 243 13.82 -15.90 -3.61
C ASN A 243 15.04 -15.49 -2.74
N PRO A 244 15.66 -16.41 -1.99
CA PRO A 244 16.74 -16.07 -1.06
C PRO A 244 18.04 -15.63 -1.76
N LYS A 245 18.12 -15.78 -3.08
CA LYS A 245 19.30 -15.35 -3.86
C LYS A 245 19.30 -13.84 -4.13
N ILE A 246 18.18 -13.17 -3.98
CA ILE A 246 18.09 -11.73 -4.21
C ILE A 246 18.67 -11.00 -2.99
N THR A 247 19.71 -10.23 -3.22
CA THR A 247 20.45 -9.45 -2.20
C THR A 247 20.37 -7.93 -2.40
N ASN A 248 19.81 -7.49 -3.53
CA ASN A 248 19.54 -6.09 -3.83
C ASN A 248 18.03 -5.92 -4.04
N LEU A 249 17.43 -4.94 -3.37
CA LEU A 249 15.99 -4.66 -3.41
C LEU A 249 15.47 -4.46 -4.84
N PHE A 250 16.25 -3.82 -5.68
CA PHE A 250 15.85 -3.43 -7.04
C PHE A 250 15.99 -4.55 -8.08
N ASP A 251 16.55 -5.71 -7.67
CA ASP A 251 16.70 -6.88 -8.54
C ASP A 251 15.51 -7.84 -8.43
N PHE A 252 14.57 -7.62 -7.49
CA PHE A 252 13.38 -8.43 -7.40
C PHE A 252 12.52 -8.31 -8.67
N ALA A 253 12.09 -9.46 -9.18
CA ALA A 253 11.12 -9.62 -10.25
C ALA A 253 9.88 -10.38 -9.76
N PHE A 254 8.81 -10.41 -10.53
CA PHE A 254 7.57 -11.07 -10.14
C PHE A 254 7.76 -12.55 -9.78
N GLU A 255 8.66 -13.22 -10.48
CA GLU A 255 8.97 -14.65 -10.33
C GLU A 255 9.70 -14.97 -9.02
N ASP A 256 10.20 -13.96 -8.31
CA ASP A 256 10.90 -14.13 -7.03
C ASP A 256 9.96 -14.26 -5.82
N PHE A 257 8.66 -14.18 -6.07
CA PHE A 257 7.63 -14.27 -5.03
C PHE A 257 6.75 -15.51 -5.23
N THR A 258 6.66 -16.35 -4.20
CA THR A 258 5.76 -17.50 -4.18
C THR A 258 4.81 -17.41 -2.98
N LEU A 259 3.50 -17.41 -3.25
CA LEU A 259 2.48 -17.47 -2.20
C LEU A 259 2.03 -18.93 -2.02
N GLU A 260 2.27 -19.48 -0.85
CA GLU A 260 1.84 -20.84 -0.48
C GLU A 260 0.63 -20.79 0.46
N ASP A 261 -0.22 -21.80 0.37
CA ASP A 261 -1.35 -22.04 1.26
C ASP A 261 -2.39 -20.90 1.31
N TYR A 262 -2.54 -20.11 0.22
CA TYR A 262 -3.57 -19.08 0.17
C TYR A 262 -4.95 -19.67 -0.10
N ASP A 263 -5.64 -20.04 0.96
CA ASP A 263 -7.04 -20.46 0.95
C ASP A 263 -7.94 -19.29 1.33
N SER A 264 -8.61 -18.69 0.35
CA SER A 264 -9.49 -17.55 0.56
C SER A 264 -10.93 -17.84 0.18
N HIS A 265 -11.86 -17.12 0.80
CA HIS A 265 -13.23 -17.06 0.30
C HIS A 265 -13.29 -16.41 -1.08
N PRO A 266 -14.35 -16.64 -1.88
CA PRO A 266 -14.50 -16.04 -3.19
C PRO A 266 -14.40 -14.51 -3.16
N HIS A 267 -13.98 -13.94 -4.29
CA HIS A 267 -13.93 -12.49 -4.49
C HIS A 267 -15.29 -11.82 -4.24
N ILE A 268 -15.27 -10.64 -3.64
CA ILE A 268 -16.43 -9.76 -3.52
C ILE A 268 -16.16 -8.54 -4.40
N LYS A 269 -17.01 -8.32 -5.40
CA LYS A 269 -16.88 -7.18 -6.33
C LYS A 269 -17.35 -5.89 -5.65
N GLY A 270 -16.57 -4.83 -5.80
CA GLY A 270 -16.94 -3.45 -5.43
C GLY A 270 -16.68 -2.50 -6.59
N ALA A 271 -17.48 -1.45 -6.69
CA ALA A 271 -17.26 -0.38 -7.65
C ALA A 271 -16.20 0.59 -7.12
N VAL A 272 -15.26 1.01 -7.97
CA VAL A 272 -14.28 2.04 -7.61
C VAL A 272 -14.98 3.39 -7.62
N ALA A 273 -14.83 4.18 -6.55
CA ALA A 273 -15.25 5.57 -6.52
C ALA A 273 -14.14 6.44 -7.16
N VAL A 274 -14.47 7.10 -8.28
CA VAL A 274 -13.52 7.89 -9.10
C VAL A 274 -13.89 9.38 -9.08
#